data_ad972221ef6a8b985f14c6f9b7302627
#
_entry.id   ad972221ef6a8b985f14c6f9b7302627
#
_cell.length_a   1.000
_cell.length_b   1.000
_cell.length_c   1.000
_cell.angle_alpha   90.00
_cell.angle_beta   90.00
_cell.angle_gamma   90.00
#
_symmetry.space_group_name_H-M   'P 1'
#
loop_
_entity.id
_entity.type
_entity.pdbx_description
1 polymer ?
#
loop_
_entity_poly.entity_id
_entity_poly.type
_entity_poly.pdbx_seq_one_letter_code
_entity_poly.pdbx_strand_id
1 'polypeptide(L)'
;MSALEVLNSKVIACDLCDRLVQWREQVAKEKRAAYADQTYWGKPVPSFGDPSAHLLIVGLAPAAHGANRTGRMFTGDRSGDFLFAALHRLGYANQAAATSREDGLELTGAYITAPLRCAPPQNKPTAQELGNCRDFFHEELESLKNIKVILALGGIGYAAIAKEFGIRPKPKFTHGLEVPLPDEKVLLCSYHVSQQNTFTGRLTEDMFDNVLR
;
A
#
# COMPACT_ATOMS: atom_id res chain seq x y z
N MET A 1 11.38 -20.53 -4.48
CA MET A 1 10.89 -19.14 -4.30
C MET A 1 9.90 -18.84 -5.42
N SER A 2 8.75 -18.29 -5.09
CA SER A 2 7.78 -17.79 -6.06
C SER A 2 8.31 -16.52 -6.75
N ALA A 3 7.68 -16.12 -7.88
CA ALA A 3 8.04 -14.87 -8.56
C ALA A 3 7.89 -13.65 -7.63
N LEU A 4 6.83 -13.61 -6.81
CA LEU A 4 6.60 -12.54 -5.83
C LEU A 4 7.65 -12.52 -4.71
N GLU A 5 8.14 -13.66 -4.25
CA GLU A 5 9.23 -13.71 -3.25
C GLU A 5 10.55 -13.17 -3.83
N VAL A 6 10.86 -13.54 -5.08
CA VAL A 6 12.03 -13.00 -5.79
C VAL A 6 11.90 -11.50 -5.98
N LEU A 7 10.75 -11.01 -6.41
CA LEU A 7 10.46 -9.59 -6.56
C LEU A 7 10.60 -8.84 -5.23
N ASN A 8 9.99 -9.34 -4.16
CA ASN A 8 10.10 -8.74 -2.83
C ASN A 8 11.55 -8.66 -2.33
N SER A 9 12.38 -9.66 -2.65
CA SER A 9 13.82 -9.62 -2.34
C SER A 9 14.55 -8.53 -3.11
N LYS A 10 14.24 -8.33 -4.40
CA LYS A 10 14.77 -7.22 -5.22
C LYS A 10 14.31 -5.86 -4.65
N VAL A 11 13.05 -5.74 -4.26
CA VAL A 11 12.51 -4.53 -3.63
C VAL A 11 13.26 -4.18 -2.35
N ILE A 12 13.46 -5.14 -1.45
CA ILE A 12 14.13 -4.93 -0.16
C ILE A 12 15.59 -4.47 -0.35
N ALA A 13 16.25 -4.93 -1.40
CA ALA A 13 17.65 -4.60 -1.72
C ALA A 13 17.79 -3.27 -2.50
N CYS A 14 16.69 -2.61 -2.89
CA CYS A 14 16.72 -1.41 -3.74
C CYS A 14 17.27 -0.17 -3.01
N ASP A 15 18.15 0.56 -3.71
CA ASP A 15 18.78 1.82 -3.26
C ASP A 15 18.78 2.93 -4.32
N LEU A 16 17.95 2.82 -5.37
CA LEU A 16 17.93 3.70 -6.54
C LEU A 16 17.59 5.18 -6.26
N CYS A 17 17.08 5.52 -5.09
CA CYS A 17 16.59 6.86 -4.78
C CYS A 17 17.32 7.44 -3.56
N ASP A 18 18.44 8.14 -3.77
CA ASP A 18 19.29 8.68 -2.68
C ASP A 18 18.51 9.44 -1.62
N ARG A 19 17.57 10.33 -2.04
CA ARG A 19 16.72 11.11 -1.12
C ARG A 19 15.87 10.21 -0.22
N LEU A 20 15.33 9.12 -0.76
CA LEU A 20 14.49 8.19 0.00
C LEU A 20 15.33 7.27 0.88
N VAL A 21 16.52 6.86 0.41
CA VAL A 21 17.48 6.08 1.20
C VAL A 21 17.88 6.89 2.43
N GLN A 22 18.38 8.11 2.23
CA GLN A 22 18.79 8.99 3.31
C GLN A 22 17.65 9.24 4.31
N TRP A 23 16.45 9.53 3.80
CA TRP A 23 15.30 9.84 4.66
C TRP A 23 14.83 8.62 5.47
N ARG A 24 14.64 7.44 4.84
CA ARG A 24 14.17 6.25 5.54
C ARG A 24 15.14 5.80 6.63
N GLU A 25 16.47 5.92 6.36
CA GLU A 25 17.54 5.55 7.30
C GLU A 25 17.67 6.59 8.41
N GLN A 26 17.58 7.90 8.10
CA GLN A 26 17.55 8.94 9.09
C GLN A 26 16.39 8.75 10.07
N VAL A 27 15.16 8.51 9.54
CA VAL A 27 13.97 8.22 10.37
C VAL A 27 14.19 6.98 11.24
N ALA A 28 14.83 5.94 10.70
CA ALA A 28 15.12 4.71 11.46
C ALA A 28 16.15 4.93 12.57
N LYS A 29 17.09 5.85 12.39
CA LYS A 29 18.10 6.23 13.39
C LYS A 29 17.53 7.17 14.46
N GLU A 30 16.84 8.23 14.05
CA GLU A 30 16.31 9.25 14.95
C GLU A 30 15.10 8.76 15.75
N LYS A 31 14.27 7.92 15.09
CA LYS A 31 13.04 7.33 15.62
C LYS A 31 12.02 8.40 16.11
N ARG A 32 10.86 7.97 16.50
CA ARG A 32 9.89 8.78 17.24
C ARG A 32 9.97 8.39 18.71
N ALA A 33 9.83 9.32 19.63
CA ALA A 33 9.91 9.06 21.07
C ALA A 33 9.04 7.88 21.54
N ALA A 34 7.83 7.77 21.01
CA ALA A 34 6.91 6.66 21.31
C ALA A 34 7.41 5.27 20.85
N TYR A 35 8.48 5.20 20.05
CA TYR A 35 9.05 3.96 19.49
C TYR A 35 10.59 3.92 19.64
N ALA A 36 11.13 4.66 20.62
CA ALA A 36 12.57 4.80 20.82
C ALA A 36 13.27 3.46 21.13
N ASP A 37 12.56 2.55 21.78
CA ASP A 37 12.99 1.20 22.16
C ASP A 37 12.88 0.17 21.02
N GLN A 38 12.20 0.51 19.91
CA GLN A 38 11.97 -0.41 18.80
C GLN A 38 13.08 -0.34 17.75
N THR A 39 13.37 -1.46 17.12
CA THR A 39 14.23 -1.51 15.93
C THR A 39 13.37 -1.21 14.69
N TYR A 40 13.74 -0.16 13.96
CA TYR A 40 13.08 0.17 12.70
C TYR A 40 13.62 -0.70 11.57
N TRP A 41 12.73 -1.06 10.65
CA TRP A 41 13.08 -1.76 9.42
C TRP A 41 14.03 -0.93 8.53
N GLY A 42 13.71 0.33 8.26
CA GLY A 42 14.56 1.32 7.58
C GLY A 42 14.96 0.97 6.14
N LYS A 43 14.30 0.01 5.51
CA LYS A 43 14.54 -0.48 4.14
C LYS A 43 13.30 -0.31 3.28
N PRO A 44 13.37 -0.51 1.94
CA PRO A 44 12.16 -0.61 1.13
C PRO A 44 11.22 -1.69 1.67
N VAL A 45 9.94 -1.40 1.64
CA VAL A 45 8.91 -2.27 2.21
C VAL A 45 8.35 -3.15 1.10
N PRO A 46 8.43 -4.48 1.22
CA PRO A 46 7.82 -5.41 0.27
C PRO A 46 6.30 -5.36 0.36
N SER A 47 5.65 -5.89 -0.67
CA SER A 47 4.21 -6.11 -0.65
C SER A 47 3.85 -7.27 0.26
N PHE A 48 2.57 -7.40 0.58
CA PHE A 48 2.08 -8.33 1.58
C PHE A 48 0.69 -8.86 1.21
N GLY A 49 0.46 -10.15 1.36
CA GLY A 49 -0.85 -10.76 1.22
C GLY A 49 -0.85 -12.11 0.53
N ASP A 50 -2.03 -12.52 0.06
CA ASP A 50 -2.27 -13.78 -0.63
C ASP A 50 -1.78 -13.72 -2.09
N PRO A 51 -0.81 -14.55 -2.52
CA PRO A 51 -0.37 -14.59 -3.92
C PRO A 51 -1.47 -14.96 -4.92
N SER A 52 -2.54 -15.61 -4.47
CA SER A 52 -3.71 -16.00 -5.28
C SER A 52 -4.85 -14.99 -5.20
N ALA A 53 -4.62 -13.82 -4.63
CA ALA A 53 -5.61 -12.77 -4.40
C ALA A 53 -6.39 -12.37 -5.66
N HIS A 54 -7.67 -12.07 -5.46
CA HIS A 54 -8.53 -11.44 -6.45
C HIS A 54 -8.70 -9.93 -6.23
N LEU A 55 -8.39 -9.45 -5.02
CA LEU A 55 -8.39 -8.03 -4.64
C LEU A 55 -6.95 -7.52 -4.44
N LEU A 56 -6.54 -6.52 -5.23
CA LEU A 56 -5.29 -5.78 -5.03
C LEU A 56 -5.57 -4.42 -4.41
N ILE A 57 -4.99 -4.14 -3.26
CA ILE A 57 -5.10 -2.86 -2.56
C ILE A 57 -3.83 -2.05 -2.79
N VAL A 58 -3.98 -0.86 -3.38
CA VAL A 58 -2.86 0.00 -3.76
C VAL A 58 -2.87 1.29 -2.94
N GLY A 59 -1.91 1.42 -2.03
CA GLY A 59 -1.70 2.62 -1.22
C GLY A 59 -0.90 3.70 -1.93
N LEU A 60 -0.29 4.59 -1.15
CA LEU A 60 0.62 5.62 -1.64
C LEU A 60 2.07 5.16 -1.54
N ALA A 61 2.52 4.92 -0.32
CA ALA A 61 3.89 4.61 0.06
C ALA A 61 3.94 4.19 1.54
N PRO A 62 5.05 3.57 2.01
CA PRO A 62 5.29 3.32 3.42
C PRO A 62 5.24 4.61 4.25
N ALA A 63 4.54 4.58 5.39
CA ALA A 63 4.58 5.66 6.37
C ALA A 63 5.90 5.61 7.18
N ALA A 64 6.48 6.79 7.47
CA ALA A 64 7.78 6.93 8.13
C ALA A 64 7.87 6.18 9.48
N HIS A 65 6.81 6.24 10.30
CA HIS A 65 6.75 5.56 11.62
C HIS A 65 5.75 4.38 11.66
N GLY A 66 5.15 4.03 10.52
CA GLY A 66 4.34 2.83 10.28
C GLY A 66 5.17 1.76 9.57
N ALA A 67 4.94 1.58 8.27
CA ALA A 67 5.58 0.53 7.47
C ALA A 67 7.11 0.66 7.37
N ASN A 68 7.69 1.87 7.37
CA ASN A 68 9.15 2.04 7.44
C ASN A 68 9.73 1.60 8.79
N ARG A 69 8.93 1.60 9.87
CA ARG A 69 9.31 1.05 11.17
C ARG A 69 9.14 -0.47 11.21
N THR A 70 8.00 -0.97 10.76
CA THR A 70 7.62 -2.38 10.95
C THR A 70 8.07 -3.30 9.81
N GLY A 71 8.34 -2.77 8.61
CA GLY A 71 8.69 -3.55 7.41
C GLY A 71 7.50 -4.25 6.73
N ARG A 72 6.25 -3.94 7.11
CA ARG A 72 5.03 -4.44 6.46
C ARG A 72 4.07 -3.29 6.15
N MET A 73 3.49 -3.29 4.94
CA MET A 73 2.55 -2.26 4.50
C MET A 73 1.39 -2.08 5.48
N PHE A 74 0.98 -0.84 5.74
CA PHE A 74 -0.11 -0.47 6.64
C PHE A 74 -0.02 -1.08 8.05
N THR A 75 1.18 -1.30 8.57
CA THR A 75 1.36 -1.94 9.87
C THR A 75 1.94 -0.99 10.90
N GLY A 76 1.33 -0.96 12.08
CA GLY A 76 1.79 -0.20 13.24
C GLY A 76 1.47 1.31 13.17
N ASP A 77 0.43 1.70 12.43
CA ASP A 77 -0.10 3.06 12.41
C ASP A 77 -1.62 3.07 12.25
N ARG A 78 -2.24 4.24 12.44
CA ARG A 78 -3.70 4.40 12.39
C ARG A 78 -4.33 4.07 11.04
N SER A 79 -3.59 4.23 9.95
CA SER A 79 -4.09 3.85 8.62
C SER A 79 -4.24 2.33 8.51
N GLY A 80 -3.30 1.61 9.10
CA GLY A 80 -3.36 0.15 9.23
C GLY A 80 -4.49 -0.31 10.14
N ASP A 81 -4.66 0.34 11.30
CA ASP A 81 -5.76 0.03 12.22
C ASP A 81 -7.12 0.09 11.49
N PHE A 82 -7.35 1.15 10.71
CA PHE A 82 -8.58 1.32 9.95
C PHE A 82 -8.73 0.27 8.83
N LEU A 83 -7.67 0.08 8.04
CA LEU A 83 -7.70 -0.84 6.89
C LEU A 83 -7.91 -2.29 7.34
N PHE A 84 -7.12 -2.78 8.29
CA PHE A 84 -7.19 -4.18 8.70
C PHE A 84 -8.45 -4.50 9.50
N ALA A 85 -9.00 -3.54 10.26
CA ALA A 85 -10.31 -3.70 10.89
C ALA A 85 -11.41 -3.93 9.83
N ALA A 86 -11.41 -3.17 8.72
CA ALA A 86 -12.34 -3.36 7.62
C ALA A 86 -12.11 -4.70 6.90
N LEU A 87 -10.86 -5.04 6.58
CA LEU A 87 -10.52 -6.31 5.92
C LEU A 87 -10.93 -7.52 6.78
N HIS A 88 -10.77 -7.45 8.10
CA HIS A 88 -11.20 -8.49 9.02
C HIS A 88 -12.73 -8.62 9.04
N ARG A 89 -13.48 -7.50 9.14
CA ARG A 89 -14.95 -7.52 9.07
C ARG A 89 -15.50 -8.15 7.80
N LEU A 90 -14.76 -8.01 6.70
CA LEU A 90 -15.16 -8.49 5.38
C LEU A 90 -14.55 -9.86 5.00
N GLY A 91 -13.81 -10.49 5.93
CA GLY A 91 -13.26 -11.84 5.75
C GLY A 91 -11.97 -11.91 4.93
N TYR A 92 -11.31 -10.79 4.64
CA TYR A 92 -10.02 -10.75 3.94
C TYR A 92 -8.81 -10.87 4.88
N ALA A 93 -8.97 -10.66 6.18
CA ALA A 93 -7.90 -10.77 7.16
C ALA A 93 -8.32 -11.66 8.33
N ASN A 94 -7.39 -12.45 8.87
CA ASN A 94 -7.63 -13.31 10.02
C ASN A 94 -7.72 -12.55 11.36
N GLN A 95 -7.26 -11.31 11.40
CA GLN A 95 -7.30 -10.43 12.58
C GLN A 95 -7.47 -8.96 12.19
N ALA A 96 -8.03 -8.15 13.11
CA ALA A 96 -8.29 -6.73 12.89
C ALA A 96 -7.08 -5.82 13.16
N ALA A 97 -6.08 -6.30 13.89
CA ALA A 97 -4.91 -5.51 14.29
C ALA A 97 -3.67 -5.89 13.47
N ALA A 98 -2.84 -4.89 13.18
CA ALA A 98 -1.57 -5.05 12.48
C ALA A 98 -0.46 -4.27 13.20
N THR A 99 0.29 -4.93 14.05
CA THR A 99 1.25 -4.29 14.97
C THR A 99 2.71 -4.51 14.60
N SER A 100 3.07 -5.69 14.07
CA SER A 100 4.42 -6.06 13.63
C SER A 100 4.37 -7.02 12.43
N ARG A 101 5.53 -7.33 11.85
CA ARG A 101 5.62 -8.33 10.78
C ARG A 101 5.33 -9.75 11.26
N GLU A 102 5.58 -10.00 12.52
CA GLU A 102 5.52 -11.32 13.18
C GLU A 102 4.23 -11.50 14.01
N ASP A 103 3.23 -10.65 13.86
CA ASP A 103 2.00 -10.66 14.67
C ASP A 103 0.97 -11.72 14.26
N GLY A 104 1.30 -12.53 13.23
CA GLY A 104 0.41 -13.60 12.76
C GLY A 104 -0.70 -13.14 11.82
N LEU A 105 -0.70 -11.86 11.39
CA LEU A 105 -1.67 -11.38 10.40
C LEU A 105 -1.46 -12.06 9.05
N GLU A 106 -2.54 -12.64 8.55
CA GLU A 106 -2.63 -13.25 7.22
C GLU A 106 -3.80 -12.66 6.45
N LEU A 107 -3.64 -12.53 5.13
CA LEU A 107 -4.69 -12.13 4.22
C LEU A 107 -5.12 -13.31 3.35
N THR A 108 -6.41 -13.42 3.09
CA THR A 108 -7.02 -14.38 2.18
C THR A 108 -7.75 -13.62 1.07
N GLY A 109 -7.42 -13.90 -0.19
CA GLY A 109 -8.05 -13.26 -1.35
C GLY A 109 -7.68 -11.79 -1.57
N ALA A 110 -6.83 -11.20 -0.73
CA ALA A 110 -6.36 -9.83 -0.85
C ALA A 110 -4.83 -9.73 -0.83
N TYR A 111 -4.28 -8.76 -1.58
CA TYR A 111 -2.86 -8.43 -1.63
C TYR A 111 -2.67 -6.91 -1.53
N ILE A 112 -1.69 -6.45 -0.79
CA ILE A 112 -1.45 -5.03 -0.51
C ILE A 112 -0.11 -4.60 -1.09
N THR A 113 -0.12 -3.51 -1.85
CA THR A 113 1.05 -2.90 -2.45
C THR A 113 1.01 -1.37 -2.42
N ALA A 114 2.06 -0.75 -2.90
CA ALA A 114 2.13 0.69 -3.15
C ALA A 114 3.04 0.98 -4.35
N PRO A 115 2.79 2.05 -5.13
CA PRO A 115 3.62 2.42 -6.26
C PRO A 115 5.02 2.92 -5.84
N LEU A 116 5.21 3.23 -4.56
CA LEU A 116 6.50 3.56 -3.97
C LEU A 116 6.80 2.66 -2.79
N ARG A 117 8.02 2.13 -2.71
CA ARG A 117 8.42 1.14 -1.69
C ARG A 117 9.18 1.71 -0.49
N CYS A 118 9.53 2.98 -0.54
CA CYS A 118 10.21 3.71 0.53
C CYS A 118 9.33 4.83 1.07
N ALA A 119 9.47 5.15 2.36
CA ALA A 119 8.80 6.31 2.95
C ALA A 119 9.33 7.61 2.34
N PRO A 120 8.49 8.45 1.72
CA PRO A 120 8.93 9.75 1.24
C PRO A 120 8.80 10.81 2.33
N PRO A 121 9.68 11.85 2.37
CA PRO A 121 9.50 12.99 3.25
C PRO A 121 8.11 13.61 3.08
N GLN A 122 7.42 13.88 4.20
CA GLN A 122 6.07 14.47 4.23
C GLN A 122 5.02 13.72 3.40
N ASN A 123 5.20 12.43 3.13
CA ASN A 123 4.36 11.63 2.24
C ASN A 123 4.25 12.20 0.81
N LYS A 124 5.28 12.90 0.34
CA LYS A 124 5.33 13.53 -0.99
C LYS A 124 6.43 12.91 -1.85
N PRO A 125 6.11 11.86 -2.64
CA PRO A 125 7.04 11.33 -3.62
C PRO A 125 7.25 12.29 -4.78
N THR A 126 8.42 12.24 -5.40
CA THR A 126 8.68 12.91 -6.69
C THR A 126 8.25 12.01 -7.85
N ALA A 127 8.07 12.62 -9.03
CA ALA A 127 7.76 11.86 -10.25
C ALA A 127 8.88 10.88 -10.65
N GLN A 128 10.14 11.26 -10.38
CA GLN A 128 11.29 10.40 -10.63
C GLN A 128 11.31 9.18 -9.72
N GLU A 129 11.03 9.34 -8.43
CA GLU A 129 10.97 8.24 -7.46
C GLU A 129 9.86 7.25 -7.78
N LEU A 130 8.68 7.74 -8.19
CA LEU A 130 7.61 6.90 -8.70
C LEU A 130 8.00 6.21 -10.01
N GLY A 131 8.78 6.88 -10.86
CA GLY A 131 9.36 6.30 -12.08
C GLY A 131 10.33 5.16 -11.78
N ASN A 132 11.25 5.36 -10.83
CA ASN A 132 12.24 4.34 -10.43
C ASN A 132 11.59 3.10 -9.78
N CYS A 133 10.46 3.26 -9.10
CA CYS A 133 9.72 2.15 -8.51
C CYS A 133 8.74 1.46 -9.47
N ARG A 134 8.50 2.03 -10.67
CA ARG A 134 7.45 1.55 -11.58
C ARG A 134 7.65 0.11 -12.01
N ASP A 135 8.88 -0.29 -12.30
CA ASP A 135 9.16 -1.63 -12.81
C ASP A 135 8.82 -2.71 -11.76
N PHE A 136 9.05 -2.44 -10.46
CA PHE A 136 8.59 -3.32 -9.40
C PHE A 136 7.07 -3.45 -9.34
N PHE A 137 6.36 -2.33 -9.52
CA PHE A 137 4.91 -2.33 -9.52
C PHE A 137 4.34 -3.07 -10.74
N HIS A 138 4.95 -2.90 -11.90
CA HIS A 138 4.59 -3.61 -13.13
C HIS A 138 4.83 -5.13 -13.01
N GLU A 139 6.05 -5.56 -12.60
CA GLU A 139 6.40 -6.97 -12.41
C GLU A 139 5.46 -7.66 -11.39
N GLU A 140 5.01 -6.93 -10.38
CA GLU A 140 4.06 -7.42 -9.39
C GLU A 140 2.66 -7.64 -9.98
N LEU A 141 2.12 -6.66 -10.72
CA LEU A 141 0.84 -6.81 -11.42
C LEU A 141 0.86 -7.99 -12.38
N GLU A 142 1.96 -8.17 -13.11
CA GLU A 142 2.17 -9.31 -14.00
C GLU A 142 2.24 -10.66 -13.24
N SER A 143 2.68 -10.65 -12.00
CA SER A 143 2.79 -11.87 -11.18
C SER A 143 1.47 -12.26 -10.51
N LEU A 144 0.57 -11.31 -10.26
CA LEU A 144 -0.72 -11.50 -9.60
C LEU A 144 -1.82 -11.84 -10.63
N LYS A 145 -1.87 -13.09 -11.08
CA LYS A 145 -2.70 -13.54 -12.21
C LYS A 145 -4.22 -13.52 -11.95
N ASN A 146 -4.63 -13.60 -10.68
CA ASN A 146 -6.04 -13.78 -10.32
C ASN A 146 -6.75 -12.46 -9.97
N ILE A 147 -6.05 -11.32 -10.03
CA ILE A 147 -6.64 -10.03 -9.69
C ILE A 147 -7.82 -9.72 -10.61
N LYS A 148 -8.96 -9.44 -10.00
CA LYS A 148 -10.20 -8.96 -10.64
C LYS A 148 -10.51 -7.52 -10.26
N VAL A 149 -10.20 -7.13 -9.02
CA VAL A 149 -10.45 -5.80 -8.48
C VAL A 149 -9.16 -5.16 -8.00
N ILE A 150 -8.92 -3.91 -8.42
CA ILE A 150 -7.82 -3.09 -7.92
C ILE A 150 -8.42 -1.92 -7.15
N LEU A 151 -8.22 -1.89 -5.84
CA LEU A 151 -8.66 -0.80 -4.97
C LEU A 151 -7.56 0.24 -4.81
N ALA A 152 -7.76 1.43 -5.36
CA ALA A 152 -6.88 2.58 -5.16
C ALA A 152 -7.23 3.34 -3.88
N LEU A 153 -6.31 3.41 -2.94
CA LEU A 153 -6.43 4.22 -1.72
C LEU A 153 -5.82 5.62 -1.95
N GLY A 154 -6.67 6.56 -2.34
CA GLY A 154 -6.30 7.95 -2.60
C GLY A 154 -5.79 8.23 -4.02
N GLY A 155 -5.60 9.52 -4.32
CA GLY A 155 -5.31 10.00 -5.67
C GLY A 155 -3.96 9.57 -6.24
N ILE A 156 -2.95 9.29 -5.39
CA ILE A 156 -1.62 8.86 -5.87
C ILE A 156 -1.68 7.40 -6.32
N GLY A 157 -2.29 6.51 -5.54
CA GLY A 157 -2.53 5.13 -5.94
C GLY A 157 -3.35 5.05 -7.23
N TYR A 158 -4.44 5.82 -7.31
CA TYR A 158 -5.25 5.95 -8.53
C TYR A 158 -4.43 6.41 -9.74
N ALA A 159 -3.59 7.45 -9.59
CA ALA A 159 -2.78 7.96 -10.68
C ALA A 159 -1.73 6.95 -11.17
N ALA A 160 -1.15 6.17 -10.26
CA ALA A 160 -0.21 5.10 -10.61
C ALA A 160 -0.89 4.01 -11.43
N ILE A 161 -2.06 3.53 -10.98
CA ILE A 161 -2.84 2.51 -11.70
C ILE A 161 -3.30 3.05 -13.06
N ALA A 162 -3.83 4.29 -13.10
CA ALA A 162 -4.29 4.92 -14.34
C ALA A 162 -3.15 5.05 -15.38
N LYS A 163 -1.93 5.33 -14.91
CA LYS A 163 -0.73 5.37 -15.77
C LYS A 163 -0.34 3.98 -16.26
N GLU A 164 -0.38 2.99 -15.39
CA GLU A 164 0.00 1.60 -15.69
C GLU A 164 -0.92 0.99 -16.75
N PHE A 165 -2.22 1.18 -16.61
CA PHE A 165 -3.24 0.68 -17.55
C PHE A 165 -3.54 1.65 -18.71
N GLY A 166 -2.82 2.75 -18.84
CA GLY A 166 -2.99 3.70 -19.95
C GLY A 166 -4.39 4.34 -20.03
N ILE A 167 -5.07 4.55 -18.91
CA ILE A 167 -6.44 5.08 -18.87
C ILE A 167 -6.48 6.51 -19.42
N ARG A 168 -7.15 6.67 -20.59
CA ARG A 168 -7.31 7.98 -21.24
C ARG A 168 -8.69 8.09 -21.91
N PRO A 169 -9.45 9.19 -21.71
CA PRO A 169 -9.19 10.24 -20.70
C PRO A 169 -9.27 9.70 -19.28
N LYS A 170 -8.42 10.20 -18.39
CA LYS A 170 -8.42 9.79 -16.98
C LYS A 170 -9.59 10.47 -16.24
N PRO A 171 -10.57 9.72 -15.71
CA PRO A 171 -11.65 10.28 -14.90
C PRO A 171 -11.13 11.04 -13.68
N LYS A 172 -11.89 12.03 -13.21
CA LYS A 172 -11.56 12.73 -11.97
C LYS A 172 -11.70 11.77 -10.79
N PHE A 173 -10.68 11.68 -9.95
CA PHE A 173 -10.70 10.87 -8.74
C PHE A 173 -11.83 11.28 -7.79
N THR A 174 -12.68 10.33 -7.42
CA THR A 174 -13.68 10.44 -6.37
C THR A 174 -13.74 9.15 -5.56
N HIS A 175 -14.24 9.20 -4.33
CA HIS A 175 -14.57 8.01 -3.57
C HIS A 175 -15.73 7.26 -4.26
N GLY A 176 -15.63 5.93 -4.34
CA GLY A 176 -16.62 5.10 -5.02
C GLY A 176 -16.54 5.14 -6.56
N LEU A 177 -15.54 5.81 -7.16
CA LEU A 177 -15.34 5.77 -8.61
C LEU A 177 -14.96 4.34 -9.03
N GLU A 178 -15.67 3.84 -10.05
CA GLU A 178 -15.36 2.59 -10.73
C GLU A 178 -14.88 2.88 -12.15
N VAL A 179 -13.81 2.23 -12.56
CA VAL A 179 -13.27 2.35 -13.92
C VAL A 179 -13.02 0.94 -14.47
N PRO A 180 -13.65 0.56 -15.57
CA PRO A 180 -13.34 -0.69 -16.24
C PRO A 180 -11.88 -0.71 -16.70
N LEU A 181 -11.22 -1.85 -16.52
CA LEU A 181 -9.85 -2.13 -16.96
C LEU A 181 -9.86 -3.29 -17.96
N PRO A 182 -8.77 -3.51 -18.73
CA PRO A 182 -8.61 -4.71 -19.55
C PRO A 182 -8.77 -6.00 -18.74
N ASP A 183 -9.04 -7.11 -19.43
CA ASP A 183 -9.18 -8.46 -18.86
C ASP A 183 -10.27 -8.56 -17.79
N GLU A 184 -11.38 -7.87 -17.98
CA GLU A 184 -12.54 -7.84 -17.07
C GLU A 184 -12.20 -7.41 -15.64
N LYS A 185 -11.10 -6.67 -15.47
CA LYS A 185 -10.74 -6.08 -14.19
C LYS A 185 -11.48 -4.77 -13.94
N VAL A 186 -11.63 -4.42 -12.68
CA VAL A 186 -12.25 -3.15 -12.27
C VAL A 186 -11.30 -2.41 -11.33
N LEU A 187 -11.09 -1.12 -11.61
CA LEU A 187 -10.45 -0.21 -10.68
C LEU A 187 -11.52 0.48 -9.82
N LEU A 188 -11.48 0.24 -8.53
CA LEU A 188 -12.26 0.95 -7.51
C LEU A 188 -11.42 2.02 -6.84
N CYS A 189 -12.03 3.12 -6.46
CA CYS A 189 -11.35 4.22 -5.79
C CYS A 189 -11.96 4.51 -4.43
N SER A 190 -11.12 4.58 -3.40
CA SER A 190 -11.52 5.07 -2.08
C SER A 190 -10.66 6.26 -1.67
N TYR A 191 -11.22 7.17 -0.87
CA TYR A 191 -10.37 8.09 -0.11
C TYR A 191 -9.33 7.29 0.67
N HIS A 192 -8.14 7.87 0.85
CA HIS A 192 -7.07 7.21 1.60
C HIS A 192 -7.47 7.04 3.07
N VAL A 193 -7.15 5.87 3.65
CA VAL A 193 -7.45 5.50 5.05
C VAL A 193 -6.59 6.26 6.09
N SER A 194 -6.05 7.43 5.74
CA SER A 194 -5.21 8.26 6.61
C SER A 194 -6.00 8.91 7.73
N GLN A 195 -5.33 9.20 8.85
CA GLN A 195 -5.91 9.94 9.97
C GLN A 195 -6.61 11.23 9.53
N GLN A 196 -6.04 11.96 8.56
CA GLN A 196 -6.64 13.18 8.03
C GLN A 196 -8.05 12.94 7.48
N ASN A 197 -8.31 11.82 6.83
CA ASN A 197 -9.63 11.51 6.28
C ASN A 197 -10.55 10.83 7.30
N THR A 198 -10.02 9.95 8.14
CA THR A 198 -10.84 9.19 9.09
C THR A 198 -11.27 10.04 10.30
N PHE A 199 -10.37 10.88 10.85
CA PHE A 199 -10.69 11.75 11.99
C PHE A 199 -11.58 12.94 11.62
N THR A 200 -11.55 13.38 10.36
CA THR A 200 -12.44 14.46 9.89
C THR A 200 -13.78 13.95 9.38
N GLY A 201 -14.04 12.65 9.42
CA GLY A 201 -15.27 12.05 8.90
C GLY A 201 -15.37 12.06 7.36
N ARG A 202 -14.29 12.45 6.64
CA ARG A 202 -14.26 12.41 5.17
C ARG A 202 -14.31 10.96 4.65
N LEU A 203 -13.79 10.02 5.40
CA LEU A 203 -13.92 8.58 5.19
C LEU A 203 -14.39 7.94 6.49
N THR A 204 -15.59 7.35 6.47
CA THR A 204 -16.13 6.54 7.56
C THR A 204 -15.95 5.06 7.30
N GLU A 205 -16.12 4.21 8.32
CA GLU A 205 -16.09 2.75 8.18
C GLU A 205 -17.14 2.25 7.19
N ASP A 206 -18.39 2.73 7.33
CA ASP A 206 -19.48 2.36 6.42
C ASP A 206 -19.19 2.74 4.96
N MET A 207 -18.62 3.93 4.72
CA MET A 207 -18.23 4.35 3.37
C MET A 207 -17.17 3.40 2.79
N PHE A 208 -16.18 3.00 3.60
CA PHE A 208 -15.11 2.12 3.15
C PHE A 208 -15.59 0.69 2.95
N ASP A 209 -16.40 0.17 3.87
CA ASP A 209 -16.98 -1.17 3.77
C ASP A 209 -17.88 -1.30 2.54
N ASN A 210 -18.65 -0.23 2.18
CA ASN A 210 -19.50 -0.21 0.99
C ASN A 210 -18.70 -0.27 -0.33
N VAL A 211 -17.49 0.27 -0.36
CA VAL A 211 -16.61 0.14 -1.54
C VAL A 211 -16.03 -1.27 -1.66
N LEU A 212 -15.85 -1.99 -0.55
CA LEU A 212 -15.26 -3.33 -0.53
C LEU A 212 -16.28 -4.47 -0.72
N ARG A 213 -17.58 -4.21 -0.58
CA ARG A 213 -18.69 -5.16 -0.82
C ARG A 213 -19.05 -5.25 -2.29
#